data_b4e6d35a0aabbab6a8401e05503650ad
#
_entry.id   b4e6d35a0aabbab6a8401e05503650ad
#
_cell.length_a   1.000
_cell.length_b   1.000
_cell.length_c   1.000
_cell.angle_alpha   90.00
_cell.angle_beta   90.00
_cell.angle_gamma   90.00
#
_symmetry.space_group_name_H-M   'P 1'
#
loop_
_entity.id
_entity.type
_entity.pdbx_description
1 polymer ?
#
loop_
_entity_poly.entity_id
_entity_poly.type
_entity_poly.pdbx_seq_one_letter_code
_entity_poly.pdbx_strand_id
1 'polypeptide(L)'
;MIRIGNGYDVHKLVEGRKLVLGGVEIPHTKGVLGHSDGDVLIHAVMDAVLGALSLGDIGKHFPDTDMKYEGIDSKILLKKVYEIMSEKGYKIGNLDSIIVAQKPKLKDYIDEMRKRMAEILHTDIENVSVKATTEERLGFTGNEEGIKSYCVVLLNKI
;
A
#
# COMPACT_ATOMS: atom_id res chain seq x y z
N MET A 1 -5.93 17.26 -17.62
CA MET A 1 -5.22 17.62 -16.39
C MET A 1 -4.68 16.37 -15.72
N ILE A 2 -3.44 16.43 -15.28
CA ILE A 2 -2.81 15.35 -14.50
C ILE A 2 -2.59 15.84 -13.06
N ARG A 3 -2.55 14.88 -12.13
CA ARG A 3 -2.20 15.14 -10.73
C ARG A 3 -1.24 14.06 -10.27
N ILE A 4 -0.30 14.43 -9.43
CA ILE A 4 0.66 13.49 -8.85
C ILE A 4 0.50 13.49 -7.34
N GLY A 5 0.76 12.33 -6.74
CA GLY A 5 0.75 12.17 -5.29
C GLY A 5 1.82 11.19 -4.86
N ASN A 6 2.23 11.30 -3.61
CA ASN A 6 3.15 10.36 -3.01
C ASN A 6 2.56 9.81 -1.71
N GLY A 7 2.94 8.59 -1.38
CA GLY A 7 2.52 7.96 -0.15
C GLY A 7 3.69 7.27 0.51
N TYR A 8 3.63 7.19 1.82
CA TYR A 8 4.62 6.51 2.65
C TYR A 8 3.91 5.85 3.83
N ASP A 9 4.31 4.62 4.15
CA ASP A 9 3.81 3.94 5.33
C ASP A 9 4.89 3.06 5.94
N VAL A 10 4.80 2.84 7.24
CA VAL A 10 5.72 2.01 8.00
C VAL A 10 4.95 1.29 9.10
N HIS A 11 5.26 0.01 9.27
CA HIS A 11 4.69 -0.79 10.36
C HIS A 11 5.78 -1.63 11.02
N LYS A 12 5.59 -1.88 12.31
CA LYS A 12 6.46 -2.75 13.10
C LYS A 12 6.21 -4.21 12.71
N LEU A 13 7.28 -4.98 12.60
CA LEU A 13 7.20 -6.43 12.44
C LEU A 13 7.20 -7.09 13.82
N VAL A 14 6.26 -8.02 14.03
CA VAL A 14 6.13 -8.76 15.27
C VAL A 14 5.82 -10.23 14.99
N GLU A 15 6.20 -11.11 15.88
CA GLU A 15 5.86 -12.53 15.76
C GLU A 15 4.37 -12.76 16.01
N GLY A 16 3.83 -13.84 15.42
CA GLY A 16 2.44 -14.25 15.63
C GLY A 16 1.40 -13.48 14.84
N ARG A 17 1.82 -12.60 13.92
CA ARG A 17 0.92 -11.86 13.05
C ARG A 17 1.14 -12.26 11.60
N LYS A 18 0.10 -12.09 10.78
CA LYS A 18 0.19 -12.31 9.34
C LYS A 18 0.96 -11.18 8.67
N LEU A 19 1.71 -11.53 7.62
CA LEU A 19 2.34 -10.56 6.75
C LEU A 19 1.50 -10.45 5.49
N VAL A 20 0.88 -9.28 5.30
CA VAL A 20 0.05 -8.97 4.12
C VAL A 20 0.66 -7.78 3.42
N LEU A 21 0.97 -7.93 2.14
CA LEU A 21 1.56 -6.88 1.31
C LEU A 21 0.90 -6.88 -0.07
N GLY A 22 0.41 -5.72 -0.50
CA GLY A 22 -0.29 -5.61 -1.78
C GLY A 22 -1.52 -6.51 -1.87
N GLY A 23 -2.15 -6.77 -0.73
CA GLY A 23 -3.29 -7.68 -0.64
C GLY A 23 -2.93 -9.16 -0.70
N VAL A 24 -1.64 -9.51 -0.65
CA VAL A 24 -1.16 -10.89 -0.70
C VAL A 24 -0.63 -11.31 0.66
N GLU A 25 -1.12 -12.43 1.19
CA GLU A 25 -0.60 -13.02 2.41
C GLU A 25 0.70 -13.77 2.08
N ILE A 26 1.78 -13.40 2.76
CA ILE A 26 3.11 -13.94 2.49
C ILE A 26 3.56 -14.77 3.69
N PRO A 27 3.95 -16.05 3.47
CA PRO A 27 4.47 -16.88 4.56
C PRO A 27 5.72 -16.28 5.17
N HIS A 28 5.70 -16.02 6.47
CA HIS A 28 6.85 -15.52 7.22
C HIS A 28 6.62 -15.73 8.72
N THR A 29 7.71 -15.73 9.49
CA THR A 29 7.64 -15.89 10.95
C THR A 29 7.11 -14.65 11.66
N LYS A 30 7.27 -13.48 11.03
CA LYS A 30 6.76 -12.20 11.55
C LYS A 30 5.70 -11.64 10.62
N GLY A 31 4.79 -10.89 11.19
CA GLY A 31 3.79 -10.13 10.45
C GLY A 31 3.76 -8.69 10.92
N VAL A 32 2.81 -7.95 10.41
CA VAL A 32 2.75 -6.49 10.59
C VAL A 32 1.80 -6.14 11.72
N LEU A 33 2.25 -5.26 12.61
CA LEU A 33 1.42 -4.72 13.68
C LEU A 33 0.73 -3.45 13.18
N GLY A 34 -0.60 -3.46 13.15
CA GLY A 34 -1.39 -2.32 12.72
C GLY A 34 -2.84 -2.44 13.16
N HIS A 35 -3.60 -1.35 13.08
CA HIS A 35 -5.03 -1.32 13.39
C HIS A 35 -5.83 -2.14 12.37
N SER A 36 -5.54 -1.97 11.07
CA SER A 36 -6.05 -2.81 10.00
C SER A 36 -5.18 -4.06 9.86
N ASP A 37 -5.10 -4.65 8.67
CA ASP A 37 -4.19 -5.77 8.39
C ASP A 37 -2.71 -5.36 8.32
N GLY A 38 -2.42 -4.06 8.39
CA GLY A 38 -1.05 -3.53 8.39
C GLY A 38 -0.36 -3.55 7.02
N ASP A 39 -1.11 -3.66 5.93
CA ASP A 39 -0.56 -3.69 4.57
C ASP A 39 0.09 -2.35 4.20
N VAL A 40 1.40 -2.25 4.39
CA VAL A 40 2.14 -1.00 4.16
C VAL A 40 2.09 -0.57 2.70
N LEU A 41 2.03 -1.51 1.77
CA LEU A 41 1.99 -1.18 0.34
C LEU A 41 0.66 -0.55 -0.04
N ILE A 42 -0.45 -1.19 0.30
CA ILE A 42 -1.78 -0.64 0.01
C ILE A 42 -1.97 0.69 0.74
N HIS A 43 -1.49 0.83 1.99
CA HIS A 43 -1.58 2.09 2.72
C HIS A 43 -0.82 3.22 2.00
N ALA A 44 0.38 2.95 1.49
CA ALA A 44 1.14 3.95 0.74
C ALA A 44 0.43 4.32 -0.58
N VAL A 45 -0.15 3.35 -1.26
CA VAL A 45 -0.93 3.60 -2.50
C VAL A 45 -2.15 4.48 -2.21
N MET A 46 -2.89 4.18 -1.15
CA MET A 46 -4.06 4.98 -0.75
C MET A 46 -3.67 6.42 -0.44
N ASP A 47 -2.62 6.61 0.34
CA ASP A 47 -2.13 7.96 0.68
C ASP A 47 -1.68 8.73 -0.57
N ALA A 48 -1.04 8.03 -1.51
CA ALA A 48 -0.61 8.66 -2.76
C ALA A 48 -1.82 9.16 -3.58
N VAL A 49 -2.86 8.35 -3.70
CA VAL A 49 -4.08 8.72 -4.43
C VAL A 49 -4.80 9.89 -3.73
N LEU A 50 -5.00 9.78 -2.43
CA LEU A 50 -5.66 10.85 -1.66
C LEU A 50 -4.86 12.16 -1.71
N GLY A 51 -3.55 12.07 -1.60
CA GLY A 51 -2.66 13.23 -1.71
C GLY A 51 -2.70 13.88 -3.07
N ALA A 52 -2.73 13.10 -4.15
CA ALA A 52 -2.87 13.62 -5.51
C ALA A 52 -4.14 14.44 -5.67
N LEU A 53 -5.20 14.08 -4.96
CA LEU A 53 -6.50 14.77 -4.98
C LEU A 53 -6.62 15.86 -3.92
N SER A 54 -5.58 16.10 -3.14
CA SER A 54 -5.56 17.05 -2.02
C SER A 54 -6.64 16.77 -0.98
N LEU A 55 -6.91 15.48 -0.72
CA LEU A 55 -7.95 15.02 0.20
C LEU A 55 -7.40 14.57 1.57
N GLY A 56 -6.13 14.82 1.84
CA GLY A 56 -5.50 14.40 3.09
C GLY A 56 -4.92 12.99 2.99
N ASP A 57 -5.08 12.22 4.04
CA ASP A 57 -4.48 10.89 4.20
C ASP A 57 -5.50 9.84 4.65
N ILE A 58 -5.05 8.60 4.77
CA ILE A 58 -5.92 7.50 5.21
C ILE A 58 -6.42 7.68 6.64
N GLY A 59 -5.64 8.31 7.52
CA GLY A 59 -6.06 8.58 8.90
C GLY A 59 -7.27 9.49 8.98
N LYS A 60 -7.41 10.40 8.03
CA LYS A 60 -8.58 11.29 7.93
C LYS A 60 -9.84 10.54 7.48
N HIS A 61 -9.71 9.62 6.52
CA HIS A 61 -10.84 8.89 5.94
C HIS A 61 -11.18 7.62 6.72
N PHE A 62 -10.18 6.96 7.29
CA PHE A 62 -10.32 5.69 8.00
C PHE A 62 -9.57 5.75 9.32
N PRO A 63 -10.07 6.54 10.31
CA PRO A 63 -9.35 6.71 11.57
C PRO A 63 -9.15 5.39 12.30
N ASP A 64 -7.95 5.19 12.85
CA ASP A 64 -7.61 4.01 13.64
C ASP A 64 -8.35 3.95 14.98
N THR A 65 -8.98 5.05 15.39
CA THR A 65 -9.87 5.11 16.55
C THR A 65 -11.25 4.51 16.29
N ASP A 66 -11.61 4.28 15.02
CA ASP A 66 -12.90 3.69 14.65
C ASP A 66 -12.78 2.17 14.61
N MET A 67 -13.47 1.50 15.52
CA MET A 67 -13.40 0.05 15.68
C MET A 67 -13.88 -0.74 14.45
N LYS A 68 -14.69 -0.14 13.59
CA LYS A 68 -15.13 -0.82 12.35
C LYS A 68 -13.99 -1.11 11.38
N TYR A 69 -12.83 -0.44 11.54
CA TYR A 69 -11.65 -0.67 10.70
C TYR A 69 -10.62 -1.60 11.36
N GLU A 70 -10.87 -2.04 12.58
CA GLU A 70 -9.96 -2.94 13.27
C GLU A 70 -9.87 -4.29 12.54
N GLY A 71 -8.65 -4.69 12.18
CA GLY A 71 -8.40 -5.93 11.45
C GLY A 71 -8.91 -5.96 10.03
N ILE A 72 -9.41 -4.84 9.50
CA ILE A 72 -10.02 -4.79 8.16
C ILE A 72 -8.98 -5.11 7.08
N ASP A 73 -9.42 -5.82 6.05
CA ASP A 73 -8.65 -6.06 4.83
C ASP A 73 -8.45 -4.74 4.09
N SER A 74 -7.19 -4.32 3.92
CA SER A 74 -6.87 -3.06 3.26
C SER A 74 -7.33 -3.00 1.80
N LYS A 75 -7.60 -4.14 1.16
CA LYS A 75 -8.20 -4.15 -0.19
C LYS A 75 -9.58 -3.51 -0.19
N ILE A 76 -10.35 -3.66 0.89
CA ILE A 76 -11.66 -3.03 1.04
C ILE A 76 -11.49 -1.50 1.12
N LEU A 77 -10.50 -1.05 1.87
CA LEU A 77 -10.20 0.38 1.99
C LEU A 77 -9.71 0.97 0.65
N LEU A 78 -8.87 0.22 -0.06
CA LEU A 78 -8.38 0.65 -1.37
C LEU A 78 -9.54 0.82 -2.36
N LYS A 79 -10.52 -0.08 -2.33
CA LYS A 79 -11.72 0.05 -3.15
C LYS A 79 -12.47 1.34 -2.84
N LYS A 80 -12.59 1.71 -1.57
CA LYS A 80 -13.22 2.97 -1.17
C LYS A 80 -12.44 4.18 -1.69
N VAL A 81 -11.13 4.13 -1.66
CA VAL A 81 -10.27 5.20 -2.20
C VAL A 81 -10.45 5.29 -3.72
N TYR A 82 -10.54 4.15 -4.41
CA TYR A 82 -10.87 4.14 -5.84
C TYR A 82 -12.20 4.84 -6.12
N GLU A 83 -13.24 4.55 -5.33
CA GLU A 83 -14.55 5.19 -5.49
C GLU A 83 -14.48 6.71 -5.30
N ILE A 84 -13.74 7.17 -4.29
CA ILE A 84 -13.50 8.61 -4.06
C ILE A 84 -12.80 9.23 -5.28
N MET A 85 -11.77 8.60 -5.78
CA MET A 85 -11.03 9.06 -6.95
C MET A 85 -11.94 9.17 -8.18
N SER A 86 -12.72 8.13 -8.43
CA SER A 86 -13.64 8.07 -9.57
C SER A 86 -14.72 9.15 -9.48
N GLU A 87 -15.30 9.37 -8.30
CA GLU A 87 -16.28 10.43 -8.07
C GLU A 87 -15.72 11.83 -8.31
N LYS A 88 -14.42 12.00 -8.07
CA LYS A 88 -13.72 13.27 -8.35
C LYS A 88 -13.39 13.43 -9.83
N GLY A 89 -13.67 12.43 -10.66
CA GLY A 89 -13.44 12.48 -12.09
C GLY A 89 -12.01 12.13 -12.52
N TYR A 90 -11.33 11.31 -11.75
CA TYR A 90 -9.96 10.91 -12.04
C TYR A 90 -9.82 9.38 -12.13
N LYS A 91 -8.80 8.96 -12.84
CA LYS A 91 -8.41 7.55 -12.96
C LYS A 91 -6.90 7.42 -12.83
N ILE A 92 -6.45 6.21 -12.56
CA ILE A 92 -5.01 5.92 -12.51
C ILE A 92 -4.40 6.12 -13.90
N GLY A 93 -3.37 6.95 -13.99
CA GLY A 93 -2.46 6.98 -15.13
C GLY A 93 -1.44 5.86 -14.98
N ASN A 94 -0.61 5.95 -13.95
CA ASN A 94 0.25 4.86 -13.51
C ASN A 94 0.66 5.09 -12.05
N LEU A 95 1.13 4.04 -11.42
CA LEU A 95 1.76 4.14 -10.11
C LEU A 95 3.05 3.33 -10.08
N ASP A 96 3.99 3.80 -9.28
CA ASP A 96 5.23 3.09 -8.99
C ASP A 96 5.41 3.03 -7.48
N SER A 97 5.87 1.90 -6.99
CA SER A 97 6.00 1.69 -5.55
C SER A 97 7.24 0.88 -5.20
N ILE A 98 7.68 1.04 -3.96
CA ILE A 98 8.83 0.33 -3.42
C ILE A 98 8.45 -0.22 -2.05
N ILE A 99 8.70 -1.52 -1.84
CA ILE A 99 8.64 -2.14 -0.52
C ILE A 99 10.07 -2.27 -0.01
N VAL A 100 10.31 -1.80 1.20
CA VAL A 100 11.62 -1.92 1.86
C VAL A 100 11.50 -2.92 3.00
N ALA A 101 12.13 -4.07 2.85
CA ALA A 101 12.09 -5.16 3.82
C ALA A 101 13.36 -6.00 3.71
N GLN A 102 13.95 -6.35 4.85
CA GLN A 102 15.11 -7.23 4.85
C GLN A 102 14.72 -8.66 4.48
N LYS A 103 13.62 -9.14 5.05
CA LYS A 103 13.00 -10.46 4.82
C LYS A 103 11.49 -10.36 4.92
N PRO A 104 10.73 -11.29 4.31
CA PRO A 104 11.17 -12.34 3.39
C PRO A 104 11.52 -11.80 2.00
N LYS A 105 12.01 -12.67 1.11
CA LYS A 105 12.17 -12.31 -0.30
C LYS A 105 10.79 -12.18 -0.93
N LEU A 106 10.55 -11.09 -1.63
CA LEU A 106 9.23 -10.73 -2.15
C LEU A 106 9.08 -10.98 -3.65
N LYS A 107 10.16 -11.33 -4.33
CA LYS A 107 10.21 -11.49 -5.79
C LYS A 107 9.06 -12.31 -6.36
N ASP A 108 8.75 -13.45 -5.75
CA ASP A 108 7.74 -14.37 -6.27
C ASP A 108 6.29 -13.89 -6.04
N TYR A 109 6.11 -12.83 -5.27
CA TYR A 109 4.77 -12.30 -4.92
C TYR A 109 4.44 -10.98 -5.63
N ILE A 110 5.43 -10.37 -6.27
CA ILE A 110 5.31 -9.02 -6.87
C ILE A 110 4.19 -8.97 -7.92
N ASP A 111 4.15 -9.93 -8.84
CA ASP A 111 3.16 -9.91 -9.91
C ASP A 111 1.74 -10.10 -9.38
N GLU A 112 1.56 -10.92 -8.35
CA GLU A 112 0.25 -11.09 -7.71
C GLU A 112 -0.20 -9.80 -7.00
N MET A 113 0.72 -9.09 -6.34
CA MET A 113 0.42 -7.78 -5.75
C MET A 113 -0.04 -6.79 -6.80
N ARG A 114 0.68 -6.71 -7.92
CA ARG A 114 0.35 -5.83 -9.04
C ARG A 114 -1.04 -6.15 -9.59
N LYS A 115 -1.31 -7.41 -9.81
CA LYS A 115 -2.60 -7.88 -10.33
C LYS A 115 -3.76 -7.48 -9.43
N ARG A 116 -3.64 -7.73 -8.13
CA ARG A 116 -4.69 -7.41 -7.16
C ARG A 116 -4.97 -5.91 -7.09
N MET A 117 -3.92 -5.11 -7.01
CA MET A 117 -4.10 -3.65 -6.97
C MET A 117 -4.65 -3.10 -8.29
N ALA A 118 -4.20 -3.62 -9.43
CA ALA A 118 -4.71 -3.21 -10.74
C ALA A 118 -6.21 -3.50 -10.88
N GLU A 119 -6.66 -4.67 -10.43
CA GLU A 119 -8.07 -5.04 -10.44
C GLU A 119 -8.92 -4.08 -9.59
N ILE A 120 -8.48 -3.78 -8.37
CA ILE A 120 -9.20 -2.90 -7.45
C ILE A 120 -9.25 -1.47 -7.99
N LEU A 121 -8.15 -1.02 -8.58
CA LEU A 121 -8.02 0.35 -9.11
C LEU A 121 -8.56 0.50 -10.54
N HIS A 122 -9.10 -0.57 -11.11
CA HIS A 122 -9.64 -0.59 -12.49
C HIS A 122 -8.67 -0.04 -13.53
N THR A 123 -7.44 -0.55 -13.50
CA THR A 123 -6.40 -0.17 -14.45
C THR A 123 -5.67 -1.42 -14.94
N ASP A 124 -4.91 -1.28 -16.02
CA ASP A 124 -4.07 -2.37 -16.50
C ASP A 124 -2.91 -2.65 -15.57
N ILE A 125 -2.50 -3.91 -15.47
CA ILE A 125 -1.35 -4.31 -14.66
C ILE A 125 -0.06 -3.56 -15.06
N GLU A 126 0.06 -3.19 -16.32
CA GLU A 126 1.22 -2.42 -16.82
C GLU A 126 1.30 -1.02 -16.23
N ASN A 127 0.21 -0.52 -15.66
CA ASN A 127 0.20 0.77 -14.96
C ASN A 127 0.54 0.67 -13.49
N VAL A 128 0.83 -0.54 -12.99
CA VAL A 128 1.11 -0.80 -11.58
C VAL A 128 2.49 -1.43 -11.44
N SER A 129 3.43 -0.67 -10.94
CA SER A 129 4.81 -1.12 -10.70
C SER A 129 5.05 -1.33 -9.22
N VAL A 130 5.62 -2.48 -8.86
CA VAL A 130 6.03 -2.80 -7.49
C VAL A 130 7.46 -3.31 -7.53
N LYS A 131 8.32 -2.68 -6.74
CA LYS A 131 9.72 -3.08 -6.56
C LYS A 131 9.94 -3.41 -5.09
N ALA A 132 10.88 -4.29 -4.81
CA ALA A 132 11.28 -4.60 -3.45
C ALA A 132 12.79 -4.43 -3.31
N THR A 133 13.22 -3.92 -2.17
CA THR A 133 14.63 -3.74 -1.86
C THR A 133 14.87 -3.97 -0.37
N THR A 134 16.12 -4.26 -0.04
CA THR A 134 16.59 -4.21 1.35
C THR A 134 17.31 -2.89 1.59
N GLU A 135 17.61 -2.59 2.84
CA GLU A 135 18.52 -1.49 3.19
C GLU A 135 19.90 -2.03 3.63
N GLU A 136 20.30 -3.18 3.08
CA GLU A 136 21.63 -3.75 3.31
C GLU A 136 21.96 -3.95 4.79
N ARG A 137 20.97 -4.41 5.56
CA ARG A 137 21.01 -4.64 7.01
C ARG A 137 21.22 -3.37 7.84
N LEU A 138 20.94 -2.20 7.25
CA LEU A 138 21.02 -0.91 7.95
C LEU A 138 19.65 -0.51 8.48
N GLY A 139 19.66 0.11 9.65
CA GLY A 139 18.47 0.70 10.26
C GLY A 139 17.44 -0.32 10.70
N PHE A 140 16.25 0.16 11.00
CA PHE A 140 15.18 -0.69 11.54
C PHE A 140 14.67 -1.73 10.53
N THR A 141 14.64 -1.41 9.24
CA THR A 141 14.26 -2.39 8.22
C THR A 141 15.36 -3.45 8.07
N GLY A 142 16.61 -3.03 8.09
CA GLY A 142 17.76 -3.94 8.01
C GLY A 142 17.87 -4.87 9.20
N ASN A 143 17.37 -4.46 10.37
CA ASN A 143 17.32 -5.26 11.59
C ASN A 143 16.02 -6.08 11.72
N GLU A 144 15.15 -6.06 10.70
CA GLU A 144 13.87 -6.79 10.71
C GLU A 144 12.92 -6.34 11.83
N GLU A 145 13.01 -5.09 12.24
CA GLU A 145 12.14 -4.48 13.26
C GLU A 145 10.89 -3.88 12.63
N GLY A 146 10.96 -3.53 11.35
CA GLY A 146 9.86 -2.93 10.63
C GLY A 146 9.99 -3.10 9.12
N ILE A 147 8.93 -2.74 8.44
CA ILE A 147 8.81 -2.76 6.99
C ILE A 147 8.18 -1.45 6.56
N LYS A 148 8.59 -0.91 5.43
CA LYS A 148 8.05 0.35 4.92
C LYS A 148 7.82 0.30 3.42
N SER A 149 7.04 1.23 2.92
CA SER A 149 6.71 1.33 1.51
C SER A 149 6.56 2.78 1.08
N TYR A 150 6.88 3.03 -0.17
CA TYR A 150 6.67 4.31 -0.86
C TYR A 150 5.83 4.08 -2.10
N CYS A 151 5.03 5.06 -2.45
CA CYS A 151 4.28 5.03 -3.70
C CYS A 151 4.24 6.43 -4.31
N VAL A 152 4.38 6.50 -5.62
CA VAL A 152 4.10 7.70 -6.41
C VAL A 152 3.02 7.35 -7.42
N VAL A 153 2.02 8.20 -7.54
CA VAL A 153 0.92 7.99 -8.48
C VAL A 153 0.75 9.20 -9.38
N LEU A 154 0.42 8.92 -10.63
CA LEU A 154 -0.06 9.92 -11.56
C LEU A 154 -1.52 9.61 -11.89
N LEU A 155 -2.39 10.59 -11.69
CA LEU A 155 -3.79 10.51 -12.02
C LEU A 155 -4.10 11.35 -13.25
N ASN A 156 -4.96 10.82 -14.11
CA ASN A 156 -5.48 11.53 -15.27
C ASN A 156 -6.94 11.89 -15.05
N LYS A 157 -7.31 13.10 -15.44
CA LYS A 157 -8.73 13.47 -15.44
C LYS A 157 -9.45 12.67 -16.53
N ILE A 158 -10.60 12.15 -16.18
CA ILE A 158 -11.47 11.43 -17.12
C ILE A 158 -12.10 12.41 -18.11
#